data_5b10a5c21c9b7339b5474b22b1e1650f
#
_entry.id   5b10a5c21c9b7339b5474b22b1e1650f
#
_cell.length_a   1.000
_cell.length_b   1.000
_cell.length_c   1.000
_cell.angle_alpha   90.00
_cell.angle_beta   90.00
_cell.angle_gamma   90.00
#
_symmetry.space_group_name_H-M   'P 1'
#
loop_
_entity.id
_entity.type
_entity.pdbx_description
1 polymer ?
#
loop_
_entity_poly.entity_id
_entity_poly.type
_entity_poly.pdbx_seq_one_letter_code
_entity_poly.pdbx_strand_id
1 'polypeptide(L)'
;MLKLGPVTILINNAGIVNGKPLLQLSDEDIQRNFNINLLSHFHTLRTFLPSMLASETGGTIVTVASVLGKLGASNLSDYTSAKAGLIAMHNSLRAELKSTSAPAGAQKIRTILVTPGQLSTPLFAGVKTPSSFFGPVVEPVELAREIVRMVDAGESGNISMPLYARWTQWLHVLPAGLQRVARQMAGIDNAMEGFGMHRNAAELASGVKGEKES
;
A
#
# COMPACT_ATOMS: atom_id res chain seq x y z
N MET A 1 -6.47 -15.11 -30.58
CA MET A 1 -5.93 -14.44 -29.39
C MET A 1 -5.48 -13.04 -29.79
N LEU A 2 -6.14 -11.99 -29.30
CA LEU A 2 -5.65 -10.60 -29.46
C LEU A 2 -4.27 -10.51 -28.82
N LYS A 3 -3.22 -10.26 -29.60
CA LYS A 3 -1.89 -9.95 -29.07
C LYS A 3 -1.96 -8.52 -28.52
N LEU A 4 -2.10 -8.40 -27.21
CA LEU A 4 -1.87 -7.12 -26.52
C LEU A 4 -0.41 -6.72 -26.72
N GLY A 5 -0.15 -5.43 -26.89
CA GLY A 5 1.22 -4.90 -26.96
C GLY A 5 1.99 -5.10 -25.65
N PRO A 6 3.26 -4.68 -25.60
CA PRO A 6 4.06 -4.77 -24.37
C PRO A 6 3.44 -3.91 -23.26
N VAL A 7 3.58 -4.37 -22.01
CA VAL A 7 3.16 -3.60 -20.83
C VAL A 7 4.09 -2.40 -20.68
N THR A 8 3.51 -1.20 -20.73
CA THR A 8 4.23 0.07 -20.55
C THR A 8 3.95 0.72 -19.19
N ILE A 9 2.85 0.36 -18.54
CA ILE A 9 2.46 0.84 -17.21
C ILE A 9 2.11 -0.37 -16.35
N LEU A 10 2.81 -0.57 -15.24
CA LEU A 10 2.55 -1.60 -14.26
C LEU A 10 2.10 -0.96 -12.94
N ILE A 11 0.82 -1.13 -12.58
CA ILE A 11 0.27 -0.62 -11.33
C ILE A 11 0.08 -1.78 -10.35
N ASN A 12 0.97 -1.89 -9.39
CA ASN A 12 0.92 -2.85 -8.30
C ASN A 12 0.09 -2.27 -7.14
N ASN A 13 -1.20 -2.59 -7.12
CA ASN A 13 -2.17 -2.03 -6.16
C ASN A 13 -2.85 -3.10 -5.28
N ALA A 14 -2.81 -4.37 -5.65
CA ALA A 14 -3.47 -5.44 -4.90
C ALA A 14 -3.08 -5.43 -3.42
N GLY A 15 -4.05 -5.62 -2.55
CA GLY A 15 -3.79 -5.66 -1.11
C GLY A 15 -5.00 -6.14 -0.31
N ILE A 16 -4.72 -6.73 0.86
CA ILE A 16 -5.71 -7.21 1.83
C ILE A 16 -5.32 -6.73 3.23
N VAL A 17 -6.29 -6.76 4.14
CA VAL A 17 -6.12 -6.47 5.57
C VAL A 17 -6.82 -7.56 6.38
N ASN A 18 -6.13 -8.17 7.35
CA ASN A 18 -6.74 -9.11 8.30
C ASN A 18 -7.42 -8.36 9.46
N GLY A 19 -6.78 -7.33 10.00
CA GLY A 19 -7.36 -6.51 11.07
C GLY A 19 -7.50 -7.26 12.40
N LYS A 20 -6.54 -8.15 12.70
CA LYS A 20 -6.51 -8.99 13.89
C LYS A 20 -5.32 -8.65 14.78
N PRO A 21 -5.45 -8.78 16.11
CA PRO A 21 -4.30 -8.79 17.01
C PRO A 21 -3.27 -9.86 16.61
N LEU A 22 -1.98 -9.61 16.83
CA LEU A 22 -0.91 -10.53 16.46
C LEU A 22 -1.14 -11.96 16.94
N LEU A 23 -1.59 -12.13 18.19
CA LEU A 23 -1.83 -13.46 18.79
C LEU A 23 -3.08 -14.18 18.24
N GLN A 24 -3.90 -13.50 17.44
CA GLN A 24 -5.09 -14.08 16.78
C GLN A 24 -4.88 -14.32 15.29
N LEU A 25 -3.73 -13.93 14.74
CA LEU A 25 -3.36 -14.25 13.36
C LEU A 25 -2.98 -15.74 13.29
N SER A 26 -3.59 -16.46 12.35
CA SER A 26 -3.10 -17.80 11.99
C SER A 26 -1.90 -17.70 11.05
N ASP A 27 -1.15 -18.79 10.89
CA ASP A 27 -0.05 -18.85 9.93
C ASP A 27 -0.54 -18.61 8.50
N GLU A 28 -1.75 -19.09 8.18
CA GLU A 28 -2.40 -18.87 6.88
C GLU A 28 -2.76 -17.39 6.67
N ASP A 29 -3.26 -16.70 7.70
CA ASP A 29 -3.52 -15.25 7.65
C ASP A 29 -2.24 -14.48 7.31
N ILE A 30 -1.14 -14.80 8.01
CA ILE A 30 0.17 -14.17 7.82
C ILE A 30 0.67 -14.45 6.41
N GLN A 31 0.72 -15.73 6.03
CA GLN A 31 1.22 -16.14 4.71
C GLN A 31 0.42 -15.49 3.57
N ARG A 32 -0.91 -15.50 3.66
CA ARG A 32 -1.78 -14.88 2.67
C ARG A 32 -1.55 -13.37 2.58
N ASN A 33 -1.39 -12.70 3.73
CA ASN A 33 -1.14 -11.27 3.77
C ASN A 33 0.18 -10.93 3.07
N PHE A 34 1.28 -11.59 3.43
CA PHE A 34 2.58 -11.36 2.80
C PHE A 34 2.60 -11.74 1.31
N ASN A 35 1.95 -12.83 0.94
CA ASN A 35 1.86 -13.25 -0.46
C ASN A 35 1.18 -12.18 -1.32
N ILE A 36 0.07 -11.59 -0.85
CA ILE A 36 -0.69 -10.60 -1.61
C ILE A 36 -0.07 -9.21 -1.49
N ASN A 37 0.24 -8.74 -0.27
CA ASN A 37 0.68 -7.36 -0.06
C ASN A 37 2.14 -7.10 -0.41
N LEU A 38 2.99 -8.15 -0.49
CA LEU A 38 4.42 -7.99 -0.73
C LEU A 38 4.93 -8.90 -1.87
N LEU A 39 4.81 -10.22 -1.75
CA LEU A 39 5.45 -11.15 -2.69
C LEU A 39 4.87 -11.06 -4.10
N SER A 40 3.57 -10.79 -4.25
CA SER A 40 2.95 -10.58 -5.56
C SER A 40 3.62 -9.46 -6.36
N HIS A 41 4.08 -8.40 -5.68
CA HIS A 41 4.78 -7.28 -6.31
C HIS A 41 6.17 -7.69 -6.84
N PHE A 42 6.89 -8.56 -6.13
CA PHE A 42 8.12 -9.14 -6.65
C PHE A 42 7.85 -9.99 -7.90
N HIS A 43 6.78 -10.80 -7.89
CA HIS A 43 6.43 -11.65 -9.02
C HIS A 43 6.04 -10.85 -10.25
N THR A 44 5.20 -9.83 -10.11
CA THR A 44 4.80 -8.95 -11.22
C THR A 44 5.99 -8.17 -11.78
N LEU A 45 6.86 -7.63 -10.92
CA LEU A 45 8.08 -6.94 -11.35
C LEU A 45 9.02 -7.89 -12.12
N ARG A 46 9.29 -9.09 -11.60
CA ARG A 46 10.13 -10.08 -12.29
C ARG A 46 9.55 -10.51 -13.65
N THR A 47 8.23 -10.49 -13.78
CA THR A 47 7.55 -10.87 -15.02
C THR A 47 7.60 -9.75 -16.06
N PHE A 48 7.32 -8.52 -15.67
CA PHE A 48 7.10 -7.43 -16.63
C PHE A 48 8.31 -6.51 -16.82
N LEU A 49 9.15 -6.31 -15.81
CA LEU A 49 10.30 -5.40 -15.90
C LEU A 49 11.28 -5.76 -17.03
N PRO A 50 11.62 -7.05 -17.30
CA PRO A 50 12.52 -7.36 -18.40
C PRO A 50 12.03 -6.85 -19.77
N SER A 51 10.73 -7.00 -20.07
CA SER A 51 10.16 -6.51 -21.32
C SER A 51 10.08 -4.97 -21.34
N MET A 52 9.84 -4.33 -20.20
CA MET A 52 9.84 -2.86 -20.09
C MET A 52 11.27 -2.28 -20.32
N LEU A 53 12.31 -2.94 -19.79
CA LEU A 53 13.71 -2.58 -20.00
C LEU A 53 14.12 -2.69 -21.49
N ALA A 54 13.64 -3.74 -22.16
CA ALA A 54 13.92 -3.98 -23.59
C ALA A 54 13.13 -3.06 -24.52
N SER A 55 12.07 -2.41 -24.04
CA SER A 55 11.23 -1.51 -24.83
C SER A 55 11.98 -0.22 -25.20
N GLU A 56 11.72 0.31 -26.41
CA GLU A 56 12.25 1.60 -26.82
C GLU A 56 11.72 2.76 -25.97
N THR A 57 10.47 2.68 -25.56
CA THR A 57 9.79 3.70 -24.75
C THR A 57 9.98 3.52 -23.24
N GLY A 58 10.48 2.35 -22.80
CA GLY A 58 10.59 2.00 -21.39
C GLY A 58 9.24 1.74 -20.75
N GLY A 59 9.04 2.19 -19.51
CA GLY A 59 7.76 2.03 -18.82
C GLY A 59 7.70 2.71 -17.46
N THR A 60 6.51 2.72 -16.87
CA THR A 60 6.24 3.29 -15.55
C THR A 60 5.77 2.21 -14.58
N ILE A 61 6.42 2.13 -13.43
CA ILE A 61 6.08 1.23 -12.33
C ILE A 61 5.45 2.06 -11.21
N VAL A 62 4.20 1.77 -10.88
CA VAL A 62 3.48 2.38 -9.75
C VAL A 62 3.34 1.33 -8.65
N THR A 63 3.85 1.63 -7.45
CA THR A 63 3.74 0.76 -6.28
C THR A 63 2.85 1.43 -5.24
N VAL A 64 1.69 0.82 -4.95
CA VAL A 64 0.74 1.35 -3.96
C VAL A 64 1.01 0.68 -2.61
N ALA A 65 1.76 1.38 -1.77
CA ALA A 65 2.04 0.99 -0.39
C ALA A 65 0.98 1.53 0.59
N SER A 66 1.38 2.15 1.69
CA SER A 66 0.51 2.83 2.67
C SER A 66 1.35 3.71 3.58
N VAL A 67 0.76 4.75 4.15
CA VAL A 67 1.35 5.48 5.28
C VAL A 67 1.61 4.55 6.47
N LEU A 68 0.81 3.50 6.64
CA LEU A 68 0.98 2.48 7.67
C LEU A 68 2.22 1.58 7.44
N GLY A 69 2.82 1.59 6.26
CA GLY A 69 4.15 1.02 6.05
C GLY A 69 5.28 1.86 6.66
N LYS A 70 4.99 3.09 7.07
CA LYS A 70 5.92 3.98 7.82
C LYS A 70 5.57 4.02 9.31
N LEU A 71 4.34 3.66 9.69
CA LEU A 71 3.82 3.73 11.05
C LEU A 71 3.17 2.39 11.38
N GLY A 72 3.62 1.74 12.45
CA GLY A 72 2.90 0.58 12.99
C GLY A 72 1.57 1.02 13.62
N ALA A 73 0.53 0.19 13.49
CA ALA A 73 -0.75 0.39 14.14
C ALA A 73 -1.24 -0.91 14.79
N SER A 74 -2.05 -0.80 15.82
CA SER A 74 -2.66 -1.96 16.52
C SER A 74 -3.49 -2.79 15.53
N ASN A 75 -3.52 -4.10 15.72
CA ASN A 75 -4.26 -5.07 14.89
C ASN A 75 -3.86 -5.12 13.40
N LEU A 76 -2.70 -4.58 13.05
CA LEU A 76 -2.19 -4.50 11.67
C LEU A 76 -0.74 -4.94 11.55
N SER A 77 -0.22 -5.76 12.47
CA SER A 77 1.19 -6.15 12.48
C SER A 77 1.66 -6.80 11.17
N ASP A 78 0.87 -7.68 10.60
CA ASP A 78 1.11 -8.33 9.32
C ASP A 78 1.04 -7.35 8.15
N TYR A 79 0.00 -6.53 8.10
CA TYR A 79 -0.22 -5.53 7.04
C TYR A 79 0.87 -4.45 7.03
N THR A 80 1.17 -3.87 8.19
CA THR A 80 2.18 -2.81 8.31
C THR A 80 3.57 -3.32 7.96
N SER A 81 3.89 -4.55 8.37
CA SER A 81 5.16 -5.21 8.02
C SER A 81 5.27 -5.45 6.50
N ALA A 82 4.22 -5.96 5.86
CA ALA A 82 4.20 -6.16 4.42
C ALA A 82 4.31 -4.82 3.65
N LYS A 83 3.59 -3.78 4.07
CA LYS A 83 3.65 -2.45 3.43
C LYS A 83 4.97 -1.73 3.69
N ALA A 84 5.63 -1.96 4.83
CA ALA A 84 7.00 -1.47 5.07
C ALA A 84 8.01 -2.16 4.16
N GLY A 85 7.91 -3.49 4.03
CA GLY A 85 8.70 -4.27 3.07
C GLY A 85 8.52 -3.80 1.63
N LEU A 86 7.28 -3.44 1.27
CA LEU A 86 6.97 -2.93 -0.07
C LEU A 86 7.62 -1.56 -0.35
N ILE A 87 7.65 -0.66 0.63
CA ILE A 87 8.36 0.63 0.53
C ILE A 87 9.87 0.38 0.37
N ALA A 88 10.44 -0.51 1.16
CA ALA A 88 11.86 -0.88 1.09
C ALA A 88 12.20 -1.49 -0.28
N MET A 89 11.41 -2.46 -0.75
CA MET A 89 11.57 -3.08 -2.07
C MET A 89 11.55 -2.02 -3.19
N HIS A 90 10.57 -1.10 -3.18
CA HIS A 90 10.46 -0.06 -4.20
C HIS A 90 11.68 0.87 -4.21
N ASN A 91 12.16 1.27 -3.03
CA ASN A 91 13.35 2.13 -2.91
C ASN A 91 14.62 1.40 -3.37
N SER A 92 14.76 0.11 -3.08
CA SER A 92 15.86 -0.72 -3.58
C SER A 92 15.84 -0.82 -5.09
N LEU A 93 14.68 -1.14 -5.68
CA LEU A 93 14.50 -1.16 -7.13
C LEU A 93 14.89 0.18 -7.78
N ARG A 94 14.43 1.29 -7.19
CA ARG A 94 14.78 2.64 -7.67
C ARG A 94 16.28 2.91 -7.62
N ALA A 95 16.97 2.42 -6.60
CA ALA A 95 18.42 2.52 -6.48
C ALA A 95 19.13 1.65 -7.52
N GLU A 96 18.68 0.41 -7.71
CA GLU A 96 19.21 -0.51 -8.74
C GLU A 96 19.09 0.07 -10.15
N LEU A 97 17.94 0.66 -10.50
CA LEU A 97 17.71 1.29 -11.81
C LEU A 97 18.56 2.54 -12.05
N LYS A 98 19.12 3.15 -11.01
CA LYS A 98 20.01 4.33 -11.07
C LYS A 98 21.48 3.98 -10.87
N SER A 99 21.78 2.74 -10.56
CA SER A 99 23.16 2.27 -10.32
C SER A 99 24.02 2.36 -11.58
N THR A 100 25.32 2.45 -11.40
CA THR A 100 26.31 2.33 -12.50
C THR A 100 26.30 0.93 -13.15
N SER A 101 25.83 -0.09 -12.44
CA SER A 101 25.62 -1.45 -12.91
C SER A 101 24.18 -1.72 -13.36
N ALA A 102 23.36 -0.67 -13.56
CA ALA A 102 21.98 -0.83 -13.95
C ALA A 102 21.88 -1.54 -15.32
N PRO A 103 20.84 -2.38 -15.52
CA PRO A 103 20.66 -3.07 -16.79
C PRO A 103 20.37 -2.06 -17.91
N ALA A 104 20.65 -2.47 -19.16
CA ALA A 104 20.33 -1.66 -20.33
C ALA A 104 18.84 -1.29 -20.33
N GLY A 105 18.52 -0.03 -20.66
CA GLY A 105 17.15 0.48 -20.66
C GLY A 105 16.64 1.00 -19.30
N ALA A 106 17.40 0.83 -18.21
CA ALA A 106 16.98 1.25 -16.86
C ALA A 106 16.64 2.76 -16.79
N GLN A 107 17.33 3.59 -17.51
CA GLN A 107 17.10 5.04 -17.61
C GLN A 107 15.71 5.41 -18.17
N LYS A 108 15.06 4.47 -18.87
CA LYS A 108 13.72 4.64 -19.45
C LYS A 108 12.60 4.21 -18.48
N ILE A 109 12.97 3.61 -17.34
CA ILE A 109 12.00 3.14 -16.34
C ILE A 109 11.71 4.25 -15.34
N ARG A 110 10.44 4.58 -15.21
CA ARG A 110 9.93 5.54 -14.22
C ARG A 110 9.35 4.77 -13.06
N THR A 111 9.48 5.32 -11.85
CA THR A 111 8.99 4.68 -10.63
C THR A 111 8.22 5.66 -9.78
N ILE A 112 6.99 5.30 -9.41
CA ILE A 112 6.10 6.09 -8.57
C ILE A 112 5.75 5.27 -7.33
N LEU A 113 6.13 5.76 -6.16
CA LEU A 113 5.75 5.18 -4.87
C LEU A 113 4.55 5.94 -4.31
N VAL A 114 3.46 5.23 -4.07
CA VAL A 114 2.23 5.81 -3.52
C VAL A 114 2.07 5.36 -2.07
N THR A 115 2.02 6.31 -1.14
CA THR A 115 1.81 6.03 0.29
C THR A 115 0.59 6.78 0.79
N PRO A 116 -0.62 6.26 0.51
CA PRO A 116 -1.86 6.90 0.93
C PRO A 116 -2.09 6.71 2.43
N GLY A 117 -2.80 7.66 3.03
CA GLY A 117 -3.49 7.49 4.29
C GLY A 117 -4.75 6.61 4.13
N GLN A 118 -5.72 6.80 5.02
CA GLN A 118 -6.98 6.07 4.91
C GLN A 118 -7.75 6.51 3.66
N LEU A 119 -8.14 5.51 2.85
CA LEU A 119 -9.00 5.71 1.68
C LEU A 119 -10.45 5.32 2.01
N SER A 120 -11.42 6.00 1.39
CA SER A 120 -12.84 5.65 1.47
C SER A 120 -13.16 4.42 0.61
N THR A 121 -12.57 3.26 0.97
CA THR A 121 -12.73 2.00 0.24
C THR A 121 -13.31 0.90 1.14
N PRO A 122 -13.92 -0.16 0.56
CA PRO A 122 -14.39 -1.32 1.33
C PRO A 122 -13.30 -1.99 2.18
N LEU A 123 -12.02 -1.86 1.79
CA LEU A 123 -10.88 -2.45 2.52
C LEU A 123 -10.80 -1.96 3.97
N PHE A 124 -11.17 -0.71 4.23
CA PHE A 124 -11.18 -0.08 5.55
C PHE A 124 -12.59 0.33 6.00
N ALA A 125 -13.63 -0.33 5.47
CA ALA A 125 -15.00 -0.08 5.91
C ALA A 125 -15.14 -0.35 7.41
N GLY A 126 -15.74 0.58 8.15
CA GLY A 126 -15.92 0.49 9.60
C GLY A 126 -14.72 0.95 10.44
N VAL A 127 -13.59 1.31 9.83
CA VAL A 127 -12.47 1.96 10.54
C VAL A 127 -12.87 3.39 10.89
N LYS A 128 -12.91 3.70 12.18
CA LYS A 128 -13.12 5.09 12.63
C LYS A 128 -11.84 5.88 12.42
N THR A 129 -11.91 6.95 11.66
CA THR A 129 -10.81 7.90 11.54
C THR A 129 -10.60 8.56 12.91
N PRO A 130 -9.41 8.47 13.51
CA PRO A 130 -9.19 9.01 14.87
C PRO A 130 -9.43 10.52 14.94
N SER A 131 -9.18 11.22 13.85
CA SER A 131 -9.41 12.67 13.72
C SER A 131 -9.60 13.04 12.25
N SER A 132 -10.71 13.66 11.92
CA SER A 132 -10.95 14.21 10.58
C SER A 132 -9.99 15.36 10.24
N PHE A 133 -9.43 16.02 11.24
CA PHE A 133 -8.48 17.12 11.07
C PHE A 133 -7.04 16.63 10.86
N PHE A 134 -6.56 15.70 11.70
CA PHE A 134 -5.19 15.18 11.60
C PHE A 134 -5.04 14.01 10.62
N GLY A 135 -6.12 13.33 10.27
CA GLY A 135 -6.10 12.18 9.38
C GLY A 135 -7.30 12.16 8.44
N PRO A 136 -7.49 13.19 7.59
CA PRO A 136 -8.63 13.19 6.67
C PRO A 136 -8.58 11.97 5.75
N VAL A 137 -9.76 11.41 5.50
CA VAL A 137 -9.94 10.31 4.53
C VAL A 137 -9.74 10.86 3.13
N VAL A 138 -9.02 10.14 2.31
CA VAL A 138 -8.77 10.50 0.91
C VAL A 138 -9.72 9.73 0.01
N GLU A 139 -10.34 10.43 -0.93
CA GLU A 139 -11.17 9.80 -1.95
C GLU A 139 -10.29 9.05 -2.96
N PRO A 140 -10.62 7.78 -3.29
CA PRO A 140 -9.83 6.98 -4.23
C PRO A 140 -9.66 7.65 -5.60
N VAL A 141 -10.66 8.40 -6.04
CA VAL A 141 -10.63 9.14 -7.31
C VAL A 141 -9.56 10.24 -7.31
N GLU A 142 -9.38 10.94 -6.19
CA GLU A 142 -8.35 11.99 -6.09
C GLU A 142 -6.95 11.39 -6.15
N LEU A 143 -6.72 10.27 -5.44
CA LEU A 143 -5.47 9.55 -5.51
C LEU A 143 -5.19 9.02 -6.92
N ALA A 144 -6.21 8.46 -7.58
CA ALA A 144 -6.09 7.94 -8.94
C ALA A 144 -5.74 9.05 -9.93
N ARG A 145 -6.37 10.23 -9.83
CA ARG A 145 -6.05 11.39 -10.67
C ARG A 145 -4.59 11.80 -10.54
N GLU A 146 -4.06 11.84 -9.34
CA GLU A 146 -2.66 12.21 -9.13
C GLU A 146 -1.70 11.15 -9.67
N ILE A 147 -2.03 9.86 -9.55
CA ILE A 147 -1.25 8.78 -10.17
C ILE A 147 -1.24 8.95 -11.69
N VAL A 148 -2.41 9.12 -12.31
CA VAL A 148 -2.54 9.30 -13.77
C VAL A 148 -1.79 10.56 -14.22
N ARG A 149 -1.92 11.68 -13.51
CA ARG A 149 -1.18 12.92 -13.81
C ARG A 149 0.33 12.68 -13.89
N MET A 150 0.92 11.99 -12.88
CA MET A 150 2.35 11.70 -12.88
C MET A 150 2.77 10.73 -13.98
N VAL A 151 1.91 9.73 -14.27
CA VAL A 151 2.17 8.77 -15.37
C VAL A 151 2.17 9.49 -16.70
N ASP A 152 1.18 10.33 -16.99
CA ASP A 152 1.04 11.09 -18.23
C ASP A 152 2.16 12.12 -18.40
N ALA A 153 2.57 12.77 -17.31
CA ALA A 153 3.71 13.70 -17.30
C ALA A 153 5.07 13.00 -17.45
N GLY A 154 5.12 11.67 -17.41
CA GLY A 154 6.38 10.92 -17.44
C GLY A 154 7.26 11.14 -16.23
N GLU A 155 6.68 11.44 -15.07
CA GLU A 155 7.39 11.75 -13.83
C GLU A 155 7.73 10.49 -13.04
N SER A 156 8.82 10.57 -12.26
CA SER A 156 9.15 9.62 -11.17
C SER A 156 9.08 10.34 -9.84
N GLY A 157 8.58 9.68 -8.81
CA GLY A 157 8.51 10.33 -7.50
C GLY A 157 7.71 9.57 -6.45
N ASN A 158 7.24 10.33 -5.47
CA ASN A 158 6.43 9.82 -4.37
C ASN A 158 5.12 10.60 -4.27
N ILE A 159 4.00 9.88 -4.22
CA ILE A 159 2.69 10.43 -3.90
C ILE A 159 2.38 10.06 -2.46
N SER A 160 2.15 11.05 -1.62
CA SER A 160 1.72 10.86 -0.23
C SER A 160 0.51 11.77 0.02
N MET A 161 -0.65 11.17 0.18
CA MET A 161 -1.92 11.87 0.41
C MET A 161 -2.63 11.27 1.63
N PRO A 162 -3.24 12.09 2.47
CA PRO A 162 -3.27 13.55 2.45
C PRO A 162 -1.90 14.16 2.87
N LEU A 163 -1.82 15.48 2.97
CA LEU A 163 -0.55 16.19 3.16
C LEU A 163 0.28 15.69 4.36
N TYR A 164 -0.37 15.33 5.48
CA TYR A 164 0.33 14.81 6.65
C TYR A 164 1.13 13.52 6.35
N ALA A 165 0.70 12.71 5.37
CA ALA A 165 1.38 11.47 5.01
C ALA A 165 2.82 11.69 4.50
N ARG A 166 3.15 12.92 4.05
CA ARG A 166 4.51 13.32 3.68
C ARG A 166 5.43 13.42 4.89
N TRP A 167 4.87 13.80 6.04
CA TRP A 167 5.64 14.09 7.26
C TRP A 167 5.74 12.91 8.22
N THR A 168 4.98 11.83 7.99
CA THR A 168 4.95 10.67 8.89
C THR A 168 6.32 10.02 9.11
N GLN A 169 7.21 10.08 8.12
CA GLN A 169 8.58 9.57 8.26
C GLN A 169 9.41 10.34 9.29
N TRP A 170 9.11 11.62 9.52
CA TRP A 170 9.83 12.46 10.49
C TRP A 170 9.48 12.13 11.95
N LEU A 171 8.37 11.43 12.18
CA LEU A 171 8.03 10.94 13.52
C LEU A 171 9.16 10.07 14.11
N HIS A 172 9.83 9.28 13.26
CA HIS A 172 10.91 8.40 13.73
C HIS A 172 12.20 9.16 14.14
N VAL A 173 12.35 10.41 13.75
CA VAL A 173 13.49 11.25 14.11
C VAL A 173 13.27 11.93 15.49
N LEU A 174 12.03 12.00 15.96
CA LEU A 174 11.72 12.58 17.26
C LEU A 174 12.21 11.67 18.41
N PRO A 175 12.59 12.24 19.56
CA PRO A 175 12.82 11.47 20.78
C PRO A 175 11.62 10.59 21.14
N ALA A 176 11.86 9.40 21.70
CA ALA A 176 10.82 8.39 21.94
C ALA A 176 9.61 8.90 22.76
N GLY A 177 9.84 9.82 23.70
CA GLY A 177 8.75 10.46 24.47
C GLY A 177 7.83 11.31 23.60
N LEU A 178 8.39 12.09 22.69
CA LEU A 178 7.62 12.92 21.75
C LEU A 178 6.89 12.06 20.70
N GLN A 179 7.53 10.97 20.23
CA GLN A 179 6.87 10.01 19.35
C GLN A 179 5.60 9.44 20.00
N ARG A 180 5.68 9.02 21.28
CA ARG A 180 4.57 8.47 22.05
C ARG A 180 3.42 9.47 22.14
N VAL A 181 3.72 10.71 22.53
CA VAL A 181 2.70 11.77 22.62
C VAL A 181 2.05 12.03 21.27
N ALA A 182 2.83 12.17 20.21
CA ALA A 182 2.33 12.41 18.86
C ALA A 182 1.43 11.26 18.37
N ARG A 183 1.81 10.00 18.61
CA ARG A 183 1.01 8.83 18.27
C ARG A 183 -0.31 8.78 19.04
N GLN A 184 -0.26 9.10 20.34
CA GLN A 184 -1.45 9.14 21.21
C GLN A 184 -2.40 10.24 20.77
N MET A 185 -1.91 11.46 20.50
CA MET A 185 -2.72 12.58 20.00
C MET A 185 -3.34 12.27 18.62
N ALA A 186 -2.62 11.58 17.75
CA ALA A 186 -3.10 11.17 16.44
C ALA A 186 -4.03 9.95 16.49
N GLY A 187 -4.22 9.29 17.66
CA GLY A 187 -5.10 8.14 17.84
C GLY A 187 -4.69 6.90 17.02
N ILE A 188 -3.44 6.83 16.53
CA ILE A 188 -2.96 5.79 15.62
C ILE A 188 -3.08 4.41 16.25
N ASP A 189 -2.80 4.32 17.55
CA ASP A 189 -2.73 3.03 18.26
C ASP A 189 -4.11 2.39 18.45
N ASN A 190 -5.19 3.19 18.45
CA ASN A 190 -6.57 2.74 18.67
C ASN A 190 -7.44 2.77 17.39
N ALA A 191 -6.88 3.19 16.26
CA ALA A 191 -7.62 3.39 15.00
C ALA A 191 -8.35 2.14 14.49
N MET A 192 -7.83 0.95 14.82
CA MET A 192 -8.37 -0.34 14.39
C MET A 192 -9.15 -1.08 15.49
N GLU A 193 -9.44 -0.43 16.63
CA GLU A 193 -10.29 -1.02 17.66
C GLU A 193 -11.70 -1.27 17.09
N GLY A 194 -12.17 -2.51 17.17
CA GLY A 194 -13.49 -2.92 16.66
C GLY A 194 -13.56 -3.28 15.17
N PHE A 195 -12.50 -3.08 14.37
CA PHE A 195 -12.51 -3.42 12.94
C PHE A 195 -12.83 -4.90 12.67
N GLY A 196 -12.24 -5.83 13.43
CA GLY A 196 -12.46 -7.27 13.26
C GLY A 196 -13.88 -7.73 13.66
N MET A 197 -14.52 -7.05 14.60
CA MET A 197 -15.89 -7.38 15.03
C MET A 197 -16.94 -7.06 13.96
N HIS A 198 -16.78 -5.95 13.24
CA HIS A 198 -17.71 -5.57 12.16
C HIS A 198 -17.60 -6.47 10.94
N ARG A 199 -16.40 -6.98 10.63
CA ARG A 199 -16.20 -7.88 9.51
C ARG A 199 -16.77 -9.27 9.76
N ASN A 200 -16.56 -9.81 10.96
CA ASN A 200 -17.14 -11.08 11.35
C ASN A 200 -18.68 -11.03 11.41
N ALA A 201 -19.26 -9.91 11.84
CA ALA A 201 -20.70 -9.70 11.83
C ALA A 201 -21.26 -9.62 10.39
N ALA A 202 -20.55 -8.97 9.48
CA ALA A 202 -20.95 -8.87 8.07
C ALA A 202 -20.81 -10.22 7.34
N GLU A 203 -19.76 -10.99 7.60
CA GLU A 203 -19.56 -12.34 7.07
C GLU A 203 -20.61 -13.33 7.59
N LEU A 204 -20.96 -13.29 8.87
CA LEU A 204 -22.04 -14.05 9.47
C LEU A 204 -23.41 -13.68 8.89
N ALA A 205 -23.66 -12.39 8.65
CA ALA A 205 -24.90 -11.93 8.05
C ALA A 205 -25.03 -12.32 6.57
N SER A 206 -23.92 -12.43 5.84
CA SER A 206 -23.91 -12.92 4.46
C SER A 206 -24.02 -14.44 4.34
N GLY A 207 -23.45 -15.19 5.30
CA GLY A 207 -23.54 -16.65 5.37
C GLY A 207 -24.95 -17.16 5.67
N VAL A 208 -25.71 -16.41 6.48
CA VAL A 208 -27.12 -16.76 6.80
C VAL A 208 -28.07 -16.61 5.61
N LYS A 209 -27.68 -15.83 4.57
CA LYS A 209 -28.48 -15.70 3.33
C LYS A 209 -28.31 -16.88 2.37
N GLY A 210 -27.21 -17.63 2.46
CA GLY A 210 -26.94 -18.78 1.57
C GLY A 210 -27.63 -20.09 1.96
N GLU A 211 -28.13 -20.23 3.18
CA GLU A 211 -28.79 -21.46 3.65
C GLU A 211 -30.33 -21.45 3.56
N LYS A 212 -30.94 -20.36 3.08
CA LYS A 212 -32.41 -20.25 2.95
C LYS A 212 -32.94 -20.44 1.53
N GLU A 213 -32.09 -20.73 0.55
CA GLU A 213 -32.51 -20.96 -0.86
C GLU A 213 -32.07 -22.33 -1.42
N SER A 214 -31.96 -23.36 -0.57
CA SER A 214 -31.77 -24.74 -1.02
C SER A 214 -32.90 -25.65 -0.55
#